data_588aecc52ed19d10e4560d3fbdc0f685
#
_entry.id   588aecc52ed19d10e4560d3fbdc0f685
#
_cell.length_a   1.000
_cell.length_b   1.000
_cell.length_c   1.000
_cell.angle_alpha   90.00
_cell.angle_beta   90.00
_cell.angle_gamma   90.00
#
_symmetry.space_group_name_H-M   'P 1'
#
loop_
_entity.id
_entity.type
_entity.pdbx_description
1 polymer ?
#
loop_
_entity_poly.entity_id
_entity_poly.type
_entity_poly.pdbx_seq_one_letter_code
_entity_poly.pdbx_strand_id
1 'polypeptide(L)'
;MAFGTSTRSIASSLPIKKSTAEFVLRVLRVHCLLLMLTAITRAVSPAIVRCELSFIDREPIDLTRAEQQHHAYEALLGKLGVHVISLPVEPNLPDSMFVEDPAVVLDEIAVILPLGTESRRPEATSLAQELSKYRKIAHVQLPGTLEGGDVLRVDRRLYVGLTKRSNAEGIRQLEEILRPYSYDVICVPVTGCLHLKSAVTWIADNTLLANRAWFDTKPFAGYDWIDVHPSEPHSANALALGGSIIFPASFPKTRDRIGSLDFHVTTLDISELQKAESGLTCSSLLFESSAS
;
A
#
# COMPACT_ATOMS: atom_id res chain seq x y z
N MET A 1 -66.65 -50.05 -31.10
CA MET A 1 -65.64 -50.71 -30.25
C MET A 1 -64.42 -49.83 -30.16
N ALA A 2 -64.27 -49.08 -29.06
CA ALA A 2 -63.09 -48.29 -28.82
C ALA A 2 -62.80 -48.33 -27.33
N PHE A 3 -61.66 -48.92 -27.00
CA PHE A 3 -61.15 -48.97 -25.62
C PHE A 3 -60.27 -47.75 -25.32
N GLY A 4 -60.68 -46.95 -24.33
CA GLY A 4 -59.86 -45.88 -23.83
C GLY A 4 -59.00 -46.36 -22.68
N THR A 5 -57.72 -46.15 -22.74
CA THR A 5 -56.76 -46.36 -21.62
C THR A 5 -56.34 -45.03 -21.02
N SER A 6 -56.79 -44.82 -19.78
CA SER A 6 -56.40 -43.69 -18.95
C SER A 6 -55.07 -43.96 -18.27
N THR A 7 -54.04 -43.20 -18.57
CA THR A 7 -52.76 -43.20 -17.82
C THR A 7 -52.77 -42.05 -16.81
N ARG A 8 -52.86 -42.36 -15.51
CA ARG A 8 -52.63 -41.43 -14.41
C ARG A 8 -51.14 -41.26 -14.20
N SER A 9 -50.68 -40.06 -14.42
CA SER A 9 -49.34 -39.61 -14.01
C SER A 9 -49.37 -39.23 -12.50
N ILE A 10 -48.59 -39.97 -11.70
CA ILE A 10 -48.36 -39.61 -10.28
C ILE A 10 -47.02 -38.84 -10.24
N ALA A 11 -47.12 -37.54 -10.19
CA ALA A 11 -45.96 -36.69 -9.84
C ALA A 11 -45.82 -36.61 -8.31
N SER A 12 -44.91 -37.36 -7.76
CA SER A 12 -44.51 -37.28 -6.36
C SER A 12 -43.55 -36.10 -6.15
N SER A 13 -44.06 -34.99 -5.67
CA SER A 13 -43.24 -33.88 -5.20
C SER A 13 -42.64 -34.22 -3.83
N LEU A 14 -41.36 -34.48 -3.79
CA LEU A 14 -40.59 -34.59 -2.55
C LEU A 14 -40.43 -33.16 -1.94
N PRO A 15 -40.73 -32.95 -0.63
CA PRO A 15 -40.52 -31.68 0.00
C PRO A 15 -39.01 -31.43 0.19
N ILE A 16 -38.47 -30.40 -0.46
CA ILE A 16 -37.13 -29.90 -0.18
C ILE A 16 -37.13 -29.45 1.28
N LYS A 17 -36.37 -30.14 2.13
CA LYS A 17 -36.25 -29.83 3.55
C LYS A 17 -35.68 -28.40 3.70
N LYS A 18 -36.47 -27.49 4.26
CA LYS A 18 -36.06 -26.10 4.60
C LYS A 18 -34.77 -26.01 5.44
N SER A 19 -34.34 -27.09 6.08
CA SER A 19 -33.16 -27.22 6.91
C SER A 19 -31.83 -27.03 6.17
N THR A 20 -31.74 -27.43 4.87
CA THR A 20 -30.49 -27.34 4.10
C THR A 20 -30.21 -25.92 3.62
N ALA A 21 -31.25 -25.18 3.24
CA ALA A 21 -31.11 -23.79 2.82
C ALA A 21 -30.77 -22.85 4.00
N GLU A 22 -31.37 -23.08 5.19
CA GLU A 22 -31.04 -22.34 6.40
C GLU A 22 -29.63 -22.67 6.93
N PHE A 23 -29.19 -23.93 6.79
CA PHE A 23 -27.83 -24.32 7.16
C PHE A 23 -26.79 -23.71 6.22
N VAL A 24 -27.02 -23.71 4.91
CA VAL A 24 -26.14 -23.05 3.92
C VAL A 24 -26.10 -21.52 4.12
N LEU A 25 -27.25 -20.90 4.41
CA LEU A 25 -27.33 -19.47 4.73
C LEU A 25 -26.64 -19.13 6.06
N ARG A 26 -26.69 -20.02 7.05
CA ARG A 26 -25.98 -19.85 8.32
C ARG A 26 -24.46 -20.02 8.15
N VAL A 27 -24.02 -20.99 7.35
CA VAL A 27 -22.60 -21.20 7.04
C VAL A 27 -22.05 -20.03 6.22
N LEU A 28 -22.82 -19.51 5.26
CA LEU A 28 -22.45 -18.29 4.51
C LEU A 28 -22.48 -17.01 5.37
N ARG A 29 -23.35 -16.91 6.37
CA ARG A 29 -23.38 -15.79 7.32
C ARG A 29 -22.22 -15.81 8.32
N VAL A 30 -21.65 -16.98 8.65
CA VAL A 30 -20.56 -17.09 9.63
C VAL A 30 -19.19 -16.75 9.00
N HIS A 31 -19.07 -16.66 7.66
CA HIS A 31 -17.81 -16.33 6.97
C HIS A 31 -17.79 -14.99 6.23
N CYS A 32 -18.83 -14.18 6.35
CA CYS A 32 -18.72 -12.78 5.95
C CYS A 32 -18.20 -11.96 7.15
N LEU A 33 -16.96 -12.22 7.57
CA LEU A 33 -16.18 -11.22 8.28
C LEU A 33 -16.16 -10.00 7.36
N LEU A 34 -16.85 -8.93 7.74
CA LEU A 34 -16.77 -7.66 7.01
C LEU A 34 -15.29 -7.24 7.07
N LEU A 35 -14.59 -7.46 5.97
CA LEU A 35 -13.23 -6.94 5.82
C LEU A 35 -13.35 -5.42 5.72
N MET A 36 -12.55 -4.74 6.49
CA MET A 36 -12.46 -3.29 6.54
C MET A 36 -11.06 -2.88 6.11
N LEU A 37 -10.99 -1.97 5.16
CA LEU A 37 -9.71 -1.39 4.79
C LEU A 37 -9.21 -0.54 5.95
N THR A 38 -8.03 -0.87 6.45
CA THR A 38 -7.39 -0.24 7.62
C THR A 38 -6.09 0.43 7.19
N ALA A 39 -5.84 1.61 7.71
CA ALA A 39 -4.59 2.33 7.58
C ALA A 39 -3.92 2.48 8.95
N ILE A 40 -2.70 2.02 9.08
CA ILE A 40 -1.84 2.45 10.18
C ILE A 40 -1.07 3.69 9.72
N THR A 41 -1.15 4.76 10.49
CA THR A 41 -0.39 6.00 10.36
C THR A 41 0.39 6.26 11.64
N ARG A 42 1.17 7.32 11.71
CA ARG A 42 1.82 7.77 12.95
C ARG A 42 1.92 9.28 12.96
N ALA A 43 1.69 9.88 14.13
CA ALA A 43 1.83 11.31 14.35
C ALA A 43 3.25 11.81 13.98
N VAL A 44 3.31 13.02 13.42
CA VAL A 44 4.57 13.64 12.97
C VAL A 44 5.51 13.86 14.14
N SER A 45 6.76 13.41 14.02
CA SER A 45 7.79 13.64 15.03
C SER A 45 8.22 15.10 15.06
N PRO A 46 8.37 15.73 16.23
CA PRO A 46 8.97 17.07 16.31
C PRO A 46 10.42 17.10 15.83
N ALA A 47 11.06 15.92 15.74
CA ALA A 47 12.40 15.79 15.21
C ALA A 47 12.45 15.74 13.68
N ILE A 48 11.34 15.77 12.95
CA ILE A 48 11.27 15.65 11.47
C ILE A 48 12.18 16.64 10.74
N VAL A 49 12.46 17.78 11.34
CA VAL A 49 13.42 18.76 10.81
C VAL A 49 14.85 18.20 10.63
N ARG A 50 15.13 17.03 11.24
CA ARG A 50 16.40 16.30 11.14
C ARG A 50 16.25 14.97 10.39
N CYS A 51 15.17 14.79 9.61
CA CYS A 51 14.93 13.58 8.81
C CYS A 51 16.14 13.24 7.92
N GLU A 52 16.27 11.98 7.57
CA GLU A 52 17.30 11.50 6.65
C GLU A 52 16.95 11.93 5.21
N LEU A 53 17.89 12.58 4.53
CA LEU A 53 17.74 13.01 3.13
C LEU A 53 18.86 12.42 2.27
N SER A 54 18.55 12.03 1.04
CA SER A 54 19.50 11.39 0.12
C SER A 54 19.55 12.03 -1.28
N PHE A 55 18.45 12.60 -1.75
CA PHE A 55 18.28 13.06 -3.12
C PHE A 55 17.87 14.53 -3.27
N ILE A 56 17.47 15.18 -2.17
CA ILE A 56 17.11 16.60 -2.15
C ILE A 56 17.94 17.35 -1.11
N ASP A 57 18.09 18.65 -1.31
CA ASP A 57 18.71 19.55 -0.34
C ASP A 57 17.78 19.77 0.84
N ARG A 58 18.35 19.99 2.02
CA ARG A 58 17.58 20.26 3.23
C ARG A 58 16.97 21.65 3.20
N GLU A 59 15.66 21.71 3.32
CA GLU A 59 14.89 22.94 3.51
C GLU A 59 14.27 22.95 4.92
N PRO A 60 14.02 24.16 5.49
CA PRO A 60 13.28 24.27 6.75
C PRO A 60 11.87 23.69 6.62
N ILE A 61 11.52 22.79 7.54
CA ILE A 61 10.17 22.21 7.65
C ILE A 61 9.41 23.01 8.72
N ASP A 62 8.23 23.53 8.36
CA ASP A 62 7.26 24.05 9.32
C ASP A 62 6.52 22.89 9.97
N LEU A 63 6.88 22.58 11.22
CA LEU A 63 6.31 21.46 11.95
C LEU A 63 4.79 21.57 12.09
N THR A 64 4.27 22.75 12.43
CA THR A 64 2.83 22.94 12.60
C THR A 64 2.07 22.67 11.30
N ARG A 65 2.62 23.13 10.18
CA ARG A 65 2.03 22.85 8.86
C ARG A 65 2.18 21.39 8.46
N ALA A 66 3.30 20.76 8.75
CA ALA A 66 3.49 19.33 8.51
C ALA A 66 2.47 18.47 9.28
N GLU A 67 2.22 18.79 10.55
CA GLU A 67 1.18 18.16 11.37
C GLU A 67 -0.23 18.38 10.78
N GLN A 68 -0.55 19.60 10.34
CA GLN A 68 -1.83 19.90 9.69
C GLN A 68 -2.02 19.12 8.39
N GLN A 69 -0.97 19.01 7.57
CA GLN A 69 -0.99 18.23 6.32
C GLN A 69 -1.18 16.73 6.59
N HIS A 70 -0.51 16.21 7.62
CA HIS A 70 -0.68 14.81 8.01
C HIS A 70 -2.10 14.53 8.54
N HIS A 71 -2.65 15.39 9.40
CA HIS A 71 -4.04 15.26 9.84
C HIS A 71 -5.04 15.36 8.68
N ALA A 72 -4.79 16.22 7.69
CA ALA A 72 -5.63 16.29 6.49
C ALA A 72 -5.57 15.00 5.67
N TYR A 73 -4.41 14.35 5.61
CA TYR A 73 -4.25 13.03 5.00
C TYR A 73 -5.08 11.97 5.73
N GLU A 74 -4.95 11.85 7.05
CA GLU A 74 -5.73 10.92 7.87
C GLU A 74 -7.25 11.15 7.74
N ALA A 75 -7.67 12.42 7.77
CA ALA A 75 -9.06 12.80 7.58
C ALA A 75 -9.60 12.42 6.18
N LEU A 76 -8.77 12.54 5.14
CA LEU A 76 -9.13 12.12 3.79
C LEU A 76 -9.29 10.60 3.71
N LEU A 77 -8.37 9.83 4.29
CA LEU A 77 -8.50 8.37 4.38
C LEU A 77 -9.82 7.98 5.05
N GLY A 78 -10.15 8.59 6.20
CA GLY A 78 -11.41 8.34 6.90
C GLY A 78 -12.66 8.68 6.07
N LYS A 79 -12.64 9.79 5.30
CA LYS A 79 -13.73 10.15 4.38
C LYS A 79 -13.91 9.15 3.24
N LEU A 80 -12.84 8.48 2.84
CA LEU A 80 -12.86 7.41 1.84
C LEU A 80 -13.21 6.03 2.41
N GLY A 81 -13.63 5.97 3.68
CA GLY A 81 -14.10 4.75 4.33
C GLY A 81 -13.00 3.86 4.92
N VAL A 82 -11.79 4.39 5.07
CA VAL A 82 -10.67 3.68 5.70
C VAL A 82 -10.74 3.83 7.22
N HIS A 83 -10.56 2.74 7.95
CA HIS A 83 -10.34 2.79 9.39
C HIS A 83 -8.91 3.21 9.69
N VAL A 84 -8.74 4.42 10.22
CA VAL A 84 -7.41 4.97 10.49
C VAL A 84 -7.00 4.69 11.94
N ILE A 85 -5.82 4.10 12.11
CA ILE A 85 -5.17 3.86 13.40
C ILE A 85 -3.92 4.72 13.44
N SER A 86 -4.01 5.87 14.11
CA SER A 86 -2.88 6.77 14.27
C SER A 86 -2.06 6.36 15.49
N LEU A 87 -0.82 5.93 15.26
CA LEU A 87 0.12 5.57 16.33
C LEU A 87 0.67 6.84 17.01
N PRO A 88 1.01 6.73 18.31
CA PRO A 88 1.65 7.82 19.02
C PRO A 88 2.94 8.29 18.36
N VAL A 89 3.27 9.56 18.55
CA VAL A 89 4.53 10.16 18.13
C VAL A 89 5.73 9.45 18.77
N GLU A 90 6.79 9.29 17.99
CA GLU A 90 8.12 8.90 18.48
C GLU A 90 9.06 10.11 18.41
N PRO A 91 9.18 10.90 19.49
CA PRO A 91 9.77 12.23 19.42
C PRO A 91 11.27 12.26 19.11
N ASN A 92 11.95 11.13 19.29
CA ASN A 92 13.38 10.98 19.03
C ASN A 92 13.71 10.33 17.68
N LEU A 93 12.70 9.88 16.93
CA LEU A 93 12.85 9.23 15.63
C LEU A 93 12.28 10.18 14.56
N PRO A 94 13.14 10.91 13.84
CA PRO A 94 12.72 11.93 12.88
C PRO A 94 11.77 11.44 11.80
N ASP A 95 12.03 10.25 11.28
CA ASP A 95 11.37 9.69 10.10
C ASP A 95 10.22 8.73 10.47
N SER A 96 9.91 8.56 11.76
CA SER A 96 8.99 7.52 12.25
C SER A 96 7.54 7.64 11.74
N MET A 97 7.14 8.82 11.23
CA MET A 97 5.84 8.97 10.57
C MET A 97 5.75 8.24 9.22
N PHE A 98 6.88 7.90 8.60
CA PHE A 98 6.94 7.15 7.35
C PHE A 98 6.80 5.64 7.63
N VAL A 99 5.62 5.27 8.10
CA VAL A 99 5.31 3.90 8.56
C VAL A 99 5.36 2.85 7.44
N GLU A 100 5.39 3.29 6.19
CA GLU A 100 5.52 2.41 5.04
C GLU A 100 6.87 1.69 5.00
N ASP A 101 7.97 2.39 5.38
CA ASP A 101 9.33 1.87 5.20
C ASP A 101 9.68 0.68 6.09
N PRO A 102 9.28 0.62 7.38
CA PRO A 102 9.67 -0.47 8.28
C PRO A 102 8.94 -1.79 8.06
N ALA A 103 7.91 -1.86 7.20
CA ALA A 103 7.12 -3.09 7.04
C ALA A 103 6.46 -3.25 5.67
N VAL A 104 6.31 -4.51 5.25
CA VAL A 104 5.40 -4.92 4.16
C VAL A 104 4.24 -5.70 4.76
N VAL A 105 3.00 -5.25 4.52
CA VAL A 105 1.80 -5.91 5.03
C VAL A 105 1.04 -6.54 3.87
N LEU A 106 0.85 -7.86 3.95
CA LEU A 106 0.15 -8.67 2.96
C LEU A 106 -1.09 -9.31 3.59
N ASP A 107 -1.84 -10.06 2.81
CA ASP A 107 -3.10 -10.63 3.26
C ASP A 107 -2.88 -11.65 4.39
N GLU A 108 -1.78 -12.42 4.33
CA GLU A 108 -1.48 -13.52 5.24
C GLU A 108 -0.41 -13.20 6.30
N ILE A 109 0.43 -12.18 6.05
CA ILE A 109 1.64 -11.95 6.84
C ILE A 109 2.07 -10.49 6.79
N ALA A 110 2.67 -9.99 7.87
CA ALA A 110 3.45 -8.76 7.85
C ALA A 110 4.94 -9.09 8.00
N VAL A 111 5.76 -8.49 7.15
CA VAL A 111 7.21 -8.66 7.17
C VAL A 111 7.85 -7.37 7.67
N ILE A 112 8.56 -7.45 8.77
CA ILE A 112 9.30 -6.34 9.36
C ILE A 112 10.68 -6.26 8.72
N LEU A 113 11.09 -5.05 8.39
CA LEU A 113 12.24 -4.78 7.56
C LEU A 113 13.33 -4.04 8.33
N PRO A 114 14.60 -4.47 8.24
CA PRO A 114 15.73 -3.69 8.73
C PRO A 114 16.05 -2.59 7.73
N LEU A 115 15.74 -1.36 8.11
CA LEU A 115 15.95 -0.19 7.26
C LEU A 115 17.42 -0.01 6.87
N GLY A 116 17.66 0.48 5.65
CA GLY A 116 18.99 0.70 5.10
C GLY A 116 19.79 1.71 5.94
N THR A 117 19.11 2.73 6.48
CA THR A 117 19.70 3.71 7.39
C THR A 117 19.61 3.23 8.84
N GLU A 118 20.76 3.11 9.52
CA GLU A 118 20.84 2.54 10.88
C GLU A 118 20.06 3.34 11.91
N SER A 119 20.09 4.68 11.82
CA SER A 119 19.36 5.60 12.71
C SER A 119 17.84 5.37 12.70
N ARG A 120 17.30 4.84 11.60
CA ARG A 120 15.87 4.59 11.42
C ARG A 120 15.40 3.20 11.89
N ARG A 121 16.30 2.24 12.10
CA ARG A 121 15.94 0.85 12.47
C ARG A 121 15.04 0.72 13.71
N PRO A 122 15.15 1.57 14.74
CA PRO A 122 14.25 1.52 15.90
C PRO A 122 12.77 1.76 15.57
N GLU A 123 12.45 2.43 14.45
CA GLU A 123 11.09 2.75 14.01
C GLU A 123 10.21 1.50 13.84
N ALA A 124 10.83 0.36 13.50
CA ALA A 124 10.13 -0.91 13.28
C ALA A 124 9.52 -1.53 14.55
N THR A 125 10.03 -1.20 15.75
CA THR A 125 9.68 -1.94 16.97
C THR A 125 8.21 -1.75 17.36
N SER A 126 7.76 -0.52 17.50
CA SER A 126 6.37 -0.22 17.88
C SER A 126 5.38 -0.59 16.77
N LEU A 127 5.80 -0.46 15.51
CA LEU A 127 5.01 -0.85 14.36
C LEU A 127 4.79 -2.37 14.31
N ALA A 128 5.82 -3.17 14.59
CA ALA A 128 5.71 -4.64 14.67
C ALA A 128 4.73 -5.07 15.76
N GLN A 129 4.72 -4.39 16.92
CA GLN A 129 3.76 -4.66 18.00
C GLN A 129 2.32 -4.40 17.53
N GLU A 130 2.07 -3.29 16.83
CA GLU A 130 0.73 -3.00 16.29
C GLU A 130 0.31 -4.03 15.25
N LEU A 131 1.17 -4.30 14.26
CA LEU A 131 0.89 -5.25 13.18
C LEU A 131 0.65 -6.68 13.67
N SER A 132 1.25 -7.08 14.80
CA SER A 132 1.05 -8.41 15.40
C SER A 132 -0.40 -8.69 15.82
N LYS A 133 -1.23 -7.65 15.98
CA LYS A 133 -2.67 -7.78 16.27
C LYS A 133 -3.47 -8.25 15.04
N TYR A 134 -2.93 -8.07 13.84
CA TYR A 134 -3.62 -8.28 12.58
C TYR A 134 -3.01 -9.41 11.74
N ARG A 135 -1.70 -9.62 11.84
CA ARG A 135 -0.95 -10.55 10.98
C ARG A 135 0.09 -11.34 11.76
N LYS A 136 0.40 -12.52 11.25
CA LYS A 136 1.63 -13.22 11.62
C LYS A 136 2.83 -12.37 11.23
N ILE A 137 3.82 -12.24 12.12
CA ILE A 137 5.01 -11.44 11.88
C ILE A 137 6.17 -12.32 11.42
N ALA A 138 6.85 -11.89 10.37
CA ALA A 138 8.17 -12.37 9.97
C ALA A 138 9.15 -11.20 9.90
N HIS A 139 10.43 -11.50 9.84
CA HIS A 139 11.50 -10.50 9.85
C HIS A 139 12.52 -10.80 8.76
N VAL A 140 12.88 -9.81 7.95
CA VAL A 140 14.15 -9.81 7.23
C VAL A 140 15.26 -9.55 8.25
N GLN A 141 16.41 -10.18 8.09
CA GLN A 141 17.54 -10.09 9.01
C GLN A 141 18.75 -9.42 8.34
N LEU A 142 19.52 -8.66 9.09
CA LEU A 142 20.83 -8.20 8.63
C LEU A 142 21.73 -9.38 8.23
N PRO A 143 22.57 -9.27 7.19
CA PRO A 143 22.93 -8.05 6.46
C PRO A 143 21.93 -7.64 5.35
N GLY A 144 20.79 -8.34 5.19
CA GLY A 144 19.72 -7.91 4.30
C GLY A 144 19.14 -6.60 4.83
N THR A 145 18.98 -5.59 3.96
CA THR A 145 18.25 -4.35 4.22
C THR A 145 17.14 -4.19 3.20
N LEU A 146 16.00 -3.66 3.63
CA LEU A 146 14.85 -3.45 2.78
C LEU A 146 13.97 -2.35 3.37
N GLU A 147 13.43 -1.49 2.53
CA GLU A 147 12.45 -0.47 2.91
C GLU A 147 11.16 -0.67 2.12
N GLY A 148 10.00 -0.52 2.77
CA GLY A 148 8.69 -0.72 2.16
C GLY A 148 8.41 0.27 1.01
N GLY A 149 9.05 1.45 1.02
CA GLY A 149 9.05 2.39 -0.11
C GLY A 149 9.61 1.79 -1.41
N ASP A 150 10.45 0.76 -1.32
CA ASP A 150 10.95 -0.01 -2.46
C ASP A 150 10.01 -1.15 -2.89
N VAL A 151 8.94 -1.44 -2.15
CA VAL A 151 8.04 -2.56 -2.46
C VAL A 151 6.74 -2.07 -3.07
N LEU A 152 6.58 -2.25 -4.38
CA LEU A 152 5.35 -2.01 -5.11
C LEU A 152 4.60 -3.34 -5.30
N ARG A 153 3.44 -3.46 -4.65
CA ARG A 153 2.55 -4.61 -4.80
C ARG A 153 1.53 -4.37 -5.92
N VAL A 154 1.41 -5.32 -6.83
CA VAL A 154 0.28 -5.42 -7.77
C VAL A 154 -0.22 -6.87 -7.72
N ASP A 155 -1.38 -7.09 -7.16
CA ASP A 155 -1.95 -8.42 -6.88
C ASP A 155 -0.98 -9.29 -6.04
N ARG A 156 -0.52 -10.41 -6.60
CA ARG A 156 0.45 -11.35 -6.01
C ARG A 156 1.89 -11.11 -6.47
N ARG A 157 2.15 -10.01 -7.17
CA ARG A 157 3.49 -9.61 -7.58
C ARG A 157 4.00 -8.47 -6.72
N LEU A 158 5.23 -8.60 -6.28
CA LEU A 158 5.96 -7.59 -5.53
C LEU A 158 7.17 -7.18 -6.37
N TYR A 159 7.09 -5.98 -6.94
CA TYR A 159 8.23 -5.36 -7.60
C TYR A 159 9.06 -4.67 -6.52
N VAL A 160 10.33 -5.07 -6.39
CA VAL A 160 11.18 -4.62 -5.28
C VAL A 160 12.41 -3.89 -5.80
N GLY A 161 12.51 -2.61 -5.46
CA GLY A 161 13.62 -1.75 -5.84
C GLY A 161 14.94 -2.23 -5.26
N LEU A 162 15.96 -2.37 -6.12
CA LEU A 162 17.35 -2.49 -5.70
C LEU A 162 17.94 -1.08 -5.65
N THR A 163 18.12 -0.57 -4.44
CA THR A 163 18.49 0.82 -4.16
C THR A 163 19.65 0.90 -3.17
N LYS A 164 19.99 2.09 -2.71
CA LYS A 164 20.91 2.27 -1.57
C LYS A 164 20.30 1.84 -0.23
N ARG A 165 18.96 1.78 -0.15
CA ARG A 165 18.19 1.44 1.05
C ARG A 165 17.85 -0.04 1.11
N SER A 166 17.64 -0.66 -0.04
CA SER A 166 17.24 -2.07 -0.19
C SER A 166 18.28 -2.84 -1.00
N ASN A 167 18.89 -3.85 -0.39
CA ASN A 167 19.93 -4.64 -1.01
C ASN A 167 19.44 -6.02 -1.49
N ALA A 168 20.24 -6.67 -2.33
CA ALA A 168 19.89 -7.97 -2.92
C ALA A 168 19.62 -9.06 -1.87
N GLU A 169 20.31 -9.01 -0.71
CA GLU A 169 20.08 -9.98 0.36
C GLU A 169 18.73 -9.77 1.04
N GLY A 170 18.30 -8.51 1.26
CA GLY A 170 16.96 -8.20 1.76
C GLY A 170 15.86 -8.69 0.82
N ILE A 171 16.04 -8.47 -0.48
CA ILE A 171 15.10 -8.94 -1.53
C ILE A 171 15.01 -10.47 -1.53
N ARG A 172 16.15 -11.18 -1.48
CA ARG A 172 16.21 -12.65 -1.44
C ARG A 172 15.49 -13.21 -0.20
N GLN A 173 15.70 -12.62 0.97
CA GLN A 173 15.02 -13.06 2.20
C GLN A 173 13.51 -12.80 2.12
N LEU A 174 13.07 -11.66 1.55
CA LEU A 174 11.65 -11.38 1.33
C LEU A 174 11.03 -12.45 0.43
N GLU A 175 11.69 -12.82 -0.67
CA GLU A 175 11.23 -13.90 -1.56
C GLU A 175 11.08 -15.23 -0.82
N GLU A 176 12.06 -15.62 0.00
CA GLU A 176 12.00 -16.86 0.79
C GLU A 176 10.84 -16.86 1.80
N ILE A 177 10.64 -15.72 2.50
CA ILE A 177 9.54 -15.55 3.47
C ILE A 177 8.18 -15.67 2.77
N LEU A 178 8.06 -15.13 1.54
CA LEU A 178 6.79 -15.04 0.83
C LEU A 178 6.49 -16.23 -0.08
N ARG A 179 7.46 -17.09 -0.36
CA ARG A 179 7.30 -18.30 -1.19
C ARG A 179 6.12 -19.19 -0.76
N PRO A 180 5.89 -19.45 0.56
CA PRO A 180 4.76 -20.26 0.99
C PRO A 180 3.38 -19.64 0.71
N TYR A 181 3.34 -18.35 0.42
CA TYR A 181 2.11 -17.58 0.19
C TYR A 181 1.87 -17.29 -1.30
N SER A 182 2.68 -17.86 -2.19
CA SER A 182 2.55 -17.71 -3.65
C SER A 182 2.62 -16.26 -4.14
N TYR A 183 3.51 -15.46 -3.56
CA TYR A 183 3.89 -14.15 -4.07
C TYR A 183 5.14 -14.27 -4.96
N ASP A 184 5.11 -13.58 -6.09
CA ASP A 184 6.28 -13.42 -6.96
C ASP A 184 7.05 -12.17 -6.55
N VAL A 185 8.31 -12.29 -6.18
CA VAL A 185 9.20 -11.18 -5.85
C VAL A 185 10.12 -10.89 -7.03
N ILE A 186 10.03 -9.69 -7.58
CA ILE A 186 10.71 -9.28 -8.80
C ILE A 186 11.64 -8.11 -8.49
N CYS A 187 12.94 -8.33 -8.61
CA CYS A 187 13.96 -7.28 -8.40
C CYS A 187 13.94 -6.25 -9.53
N VAL A 188 13.95 -4.97 -9.17
CA VAL A 188 13.91 -3.82 -10.10
C VAL A 188 15.09 -2.88 -9.78
N PRO A 189 16.10 -2.75 -10.66
CA PRO A 189 17.14 -1.73 -10.50
C PRO A 189 16.55 -0.31 -10.53
N VAL A 190 16.89 0.51 -9.53
CA VAL A 190 16.48 1.92 -9.40
C VAL A 190 17.70 2.82 -9.32
N THR A 191 17.69 3.96 -10.02
CA THR A 191 18.88 4.82 -10.15
C THR A 191 18.66 6.29 -9.84
N GLY A 192 17.45 6.81 -10.05
CA GLY A 192 17.20 8.26 -10.08
C GLY A 192 16.52 8.84 -8.86
N CYS A 193 16.15 8.03 -7.87
CA CYS A 193 15.37 8.44 -6.69
C CYS A 193 15.65 7.57 -5.48
N LEU A 194 15.03 7.92 -4.35
CA LEU A 194 15.24 7.25 -3.08
C LEU A 194 14.72 5.81 -3.10
N HIS A 195 13.46 5.61 -3.52
CA HIS A 195 12.75 4.34 -3.53
C HIS A 195 12.06 4.06 -4.87
N LEU A 196 11.74 2.81 -5.15
CA LEU A 196 10.97 2.42 -6.33
C LEU A 196 9.64 3.17 -6.42
N LYS A 197 8.90 3.32 -5.31
CA LYS A 197 7.61 4.04 -5.28
C LYS A 197 7.74 5.57 -5.46
N SER A 198 8.95 6.12 -5.41
CA SER A 198 9.21 7.48 -5.87
C SER A 198 9.25 7.59 -7.40
N ALA A 199 9.51 6.47 -8.08
CA ALA A 199 9.62 6.41 -9.54
C ALA A 199 8.38 5.82 -10.22
N VAL A 200 7.63 4.94 -9.52
CA VAL A 200 6.45 4.27 -10.09
C VAL A 200 5.45 3.89 -9.00
N THR A 201 4.16 4.16 -9.24
CA THR A 201 3.04 3.65 -8.42
C THR A 201 1.95 3.06 -9.30
N TRP A 202 1.28 2.04 -8.80
CA TRP A 202 0.07 1.49 -9.40
C TRP A 202 -1.12 2.41 -9.06
N ILE A 203 -1.91 2.78 -10.05
CA ILE A 203 -3.01 3.75 -9.87
C ILE A 203 -4.39 3.21 -10.22
N ALA A 204 -4.49 2.28 -11.15
CA ALA A 204 -5.75 1.61 -11.50
C ALA A 204 -5.49 0.41 -12.42
N ASP A 205 -6.36 -0.60 -12.38
CA ASP A 205 -6.37 -1.76 -13.27
C ASP A 205 -4.96 -2.21 -13.71
N ASN A 206 -4.62 -2.01 -14.97
CA ASN A 206 -3.29 -2.33 -15.54
C ASN A 206 -2.40 -1.07 -15.70
N THR A 207 -2.67 0.03 -14.98
CA THR A 207 -2.07 1.34 -15.24
C THR A 207 -1.11 1.75 -14.13
N LEU A 208 0.09 2.17 -14.55
CA LEU A 208 1.16 2.68 -13.70
C LEU A 208 1.42 4.16 -14.00
N LEU A 209 1.53 4.98 -12.95
CA LEU A 209 2.07 6.33 -13.03
C LEU A 209 3.58 6.25 -12.80
N ALA A 210 4.41 6.81 -13.69
CA ALA A 210 5.85 6.60 -13.61
C ALA A 210 6.72 7.73 -14.16
N ASN A 211 7.89 7.87 -13.55
CA ASN A 211 9.08 8.44 -14.16
C ASN A 211 9.99 7.30 -14.65
N ARG A 212 9.78 6.85 -15.88
CA ARG A 212 10.46 5.68 -16.45
C ARG A 212 11.98 5.84 -16.64
N ALA A 213 12.51 7.04 -16.48
CA ALA A 213 13.96 7.28 -16.55
C ALA A 213 14.70 6.82 -15.28
N TRP A 214 14.00 6.51 -14.19
CA TRP A 214 14.62 6.27 -12.88
C TRP A 214 14.72 4.80 -12.47
N PHE A 215 14.17 3.87 -13.26
CA PHE A 215 14.22 2.44 -12.96
C PHE A 215 14.19 1.57 -14.24
N ASP A 216 14.52 0.28 -14.11
CA ASP A 216 14.38 -0.69 -15.21
C ASP A 216 12.89 -1.02 -15.43
N THR A 217 12.38 -0.65 -16.60
CA THR A 217 10.96 -0.86 -16.96
C THR A 217 10.66 -2.26 -17.50
N LYS A 218 11.67 -3.08 -17.80
CA LYS A 218 11.47 -4.43 -18.38
C LYS A 218 10.57 -5.34 -17.55
N PRO A 219 10.70 -5.38 -16.20
CA PRO A 219 9.83 -6.21 -15.36
C PRO A 219 8.34 -5.86 -15.46
N PHE A 220 8.03 -4.66 -15.93
CA PHE A 220 6.66 -4.13 -16.04
C PHE A 220 6.07 -4.27 -17.46
N ALA A 221 6.58 -5.19 -18.26
CA ALA A 221 6.03 -5.46 -19.58
C ALA A 221 4.55 -5.85 -19.49
N GLY A 222 3.71 -5.19 -20.29
CA GLY A 222 2.26 -5.43 -20.32
C GLY A 222 1.42 -4.46 -19.51
N TYR A 223 2.03 -3.57 -18.72
CA TYR A 223 1.32 -2.47 -18.07
C TYR A 223 1.17 -1.26 -18.99
N ASP A 224 0.08 -0.53 -18.80
CA ASP A 224 -0.14 0.78 -19.39
C ASP A 224 0.54 1.87 -18.56
N TRP A 225 1.02 2.92 -19.22
CA TRP A 225 1.83 3.94 -18.57
C TRP A 225 1.21 5.32 -18.67
N ILE A 226 1.19 6.01 -17.53
CA ILE A 226 1.06 7.46 -17.48
C ILE A 226 2.44 8.01 -17.08
N ASP A 227 3.11 8.67 -18.02
CA ASP A 227 4.37 9.34 -17.71
C ASP A 227 4.12 10.63 -16.93
N VAL A 228 4.90 10.86 -15.88
CA VAL A 228 4.91 12.16 -15.18
C VAL A 228 5.26 13.30 -16.14
N HIS A 229 4.81 14.52 -15.83
CA HIS A 229 5.18 15.67 -16.65
C HIS A 229 6.70 15.93 -16.53
N PRO A 230 7.44 16.21 -17.63
CA PRO A 230 8.91 16.37 -17.59
C PRO A 230 9.41 17.45 -16.63
N SER A 231 8.59 18.50 -16.35
CA SER A 231 8.95 19.53 -15.36
C SER A 231 8.57 19.17 -13.92
N GLU A 232 7.99 17.98 -13.69
CA GLU A 232 7.56 17.49 -12.39
C GLU A 232 8.08 16.05 -12.17
N PRO A 233 9.40 15.83 -12.20
CA PRO A 233 9.97 14.48 -12.23
C PRO A 233 9.72 13.65 -10.97
N HIS A 234 9.42 14.30 -9.83
CA HIS A 234 9.15 13.67 -8.53
C HIS A 234 7.65 13.34 -8.29
N SER A 235 6.80 13.44 -9.31
CA SER A 235 5.36 13.32 -9.17
C SER A 235 4.80 11.90 -9.40
N ALA A 236 5.65 10.86 -9.40
CA ALA A 236 5.21 9.49 -9.65
C ALA A 236 4.58 8.79 -8.44
N ASN A 237 4.61 9.41 -7.25
CA ASN A 237 4.00 8.83 -6.06
C ASN A 237 2.55 9.29 -5.88
N ALA A 238 1.62 8.38 -6.13
CA ALA A 238 0.19 8.56 -5.95
C ALA A 238 -0.40 7.40 -5.14
N LEU A 239 -1.56 7.61 -4.52
CA LEU A 239 -2.25 6.58 -3.76
C LEU A 239 -3.63 6.32 -4.39
N ALA A 240 -3.81 5.12 -4.97
CA ALA A 240 -5.10 4.68 -5.48
C ALA A 240 -5.96 4.12 -4.33
N LEU A 241 -7.14 4.70 -4.12
CA LEU A 241 -8.00 4.34 -3.01
C LEU A 241 -9.47 4.67 -3.30
N GLY A 242 -10.38 3.73 -3.06
CA GLY A 242 -11.83 3.96 -3.12
C GLY A 242 -12.32 4.48 -4.50
N GLY A 243 -11.68 4.07 -5.59
CA GLY A 243 -11.99 4.55 -6.93
C GLY A 243 -11.47 5.96 -7.25
N SER A 244 -10.66 6.54 -6.35
CA SER A 244 -9.99 7.82 -6.53
C SER A 244 -8.48 7.64 -6.54
N ILE A 245 -7.77 8.53 -7.23
CA ILE A 245 -6.33 8.68 -7.15
C ILE A 245 -6.06 9.89 -6.26
N ILE A 246 -5.51 9.68 -5.06
CA ILE A 246 -5.03 10.75 -4.20
C ILE A 246 -3.67 11.19 -4.75
N PHE A 247 -3.50 12.49 -4.97
CA PHE A 247 -2.34 13.03 -5.66
C PHE A 247 -1.84 14.32 -5.00
N PRO A 248 -0.50 14.55 -4.94
CA PRO A 248 0.05 15.77 -4.34
C PRO A 248 -0.38 17.03 -5.11
N ALA A 249 -0.86 18.05 -4.39
CA ALA A 249 -1.29 19.32 -5.00
C ALA A 249 -0.15 20.10 -5.66
N SER A 250 1.11 19.84 -5.27
CA SER A 250 2.32 20.46 -5.79
C SER A 250 2.64 20.12 -7.26
N PHE A 251 1.97 19.13 -7.86
CA PHE A 251 2.26 18.65 -9.21
C PHE A 251 1.06 18.79 -10.17
N PRO A 252 0.61 20.03 -10.50
CA PRO A 252 -0.60 20.24 -11.26
C PRO A 252 -0.57 19.69 -12.69
N LYS A 253 0.59 19.71 -13.34
CA LYS A 253 0.69 19.25 -14.74
C LYS A 253 0.59 17.73 -14.87
N THR A 254 1.15 16.98 -13.93
CA THR A 254 1.01 15.53 -13.87
C THR A 254 -0.41 15.15 -13.46
N ARG A 255 -1.00 15.85 -12.49
CA ARG A 255 -2.42 15.71 -12.15
C ARG A 255 -3.31 15.84 -13.38
N ASP A 256 -3.10 16.87 -14.22
CA ASP A 256 -3.92 17.12 -15.41
C ASP A 256 -3.74 16.00 -16.45
N ARG A 257 -2.57 15.38 -16.55
CA ARG A 257 -2.37 14.17 -17.37
C ARG A 257 -3.19 12.99 -16.88
N ILE A 258 -3.21 12.74 -15.57
CA ILE A 258 -4.02 11.67 -14.98
C ILE A 258 -5.51 11.95 -15.23
N GLY A 259 -5.96 13.17 -14.95
CA GLY A 259 -7.36 13.56 -15.13
C GLY A 259 -7.85 13.52 -16.58
N SER A 260 -6.95 13.71 -17.57
CA SER A 260 -7.32 13.63 -19.00
C SER A 260 -7.68 12.22 -19.47
N LEU A 261 -7.45 11.20 -18.64
CA LEU A 261 -7.79 9.79 -18.90
C LEU A 261 -9.00 9.31 -18.07
N ASP A 262 -9.88 10.24 -17.69
CA ASP A 262 -11.12 10.00 -16.94
C ASP A 262 -10.93 9.43 -15.52
N PHE A 263 -9.73 9.52 -14.96
CA PHE A 263 -9.50 9.15 -13.56
C PHE A 263 -10.01 10.25 -12.62
N HIS A 264 -10.70 9.84 -11.56
CA HIS A 264 -11.08 10.74 -10.49
C HIS A 264 -9.86 11.05 -9.61
N VAL A 265 -9.40 12.30 -9.64
CA VAL A 265 -8.21 12.73 -8.89
C VAL A 265 -8.62 13.63 -7.73
N THR A 266 -8.23 13.24 -6.51
CA THR A 266 -8.36 14.06 -5.30
C THR A 266 -6.99 14.59 -4.91
N THR A 267 -6.81 15.90 -4.85
CA THR A 267 -5.53 16.51 -4.49
C THR A 267 -5.40 16.75 -3.00
N LEU A 268 -4.18 16.60 -2.48
CA LEU A 268 -3.82 16.87 -1.10
C LEU A 268 -2.51 17.67 -1.03
N ASP A 269 -2.46 18.70 -0.17
CA ASP A 269 -1.22 19.42 0.12
C ASP A 269 -0.37 18.62 1.12
N ILE A 270 0.81 18.20 0.69
CA ILE A 270 1.85 17.54 1.50
C ILE A 270 3.20 18.24 1.34
N SER A 271 3.19 19.54 1.00
CA SER A 271 4.39 20.29 0.62
C SER A 271 5.46 20.35 1.70
N GLU A 272 5.09 20.36 2.98
CA GLU A 272 6.07 20.28 4.09
C GLU A 272 6.65 18.87 4.23
N LEU A 273 5.83 17.83 4.06
CA LEU A 273 6.29 16.46 4.11
C LEU A 273 7.20 16.11 2.92
N GLN A 274 6.98 16.73 1.77
CA GLN A 274 7.86 16.56 0.59
C GLN A 274 9.28 17.07 0.84
N LYS A 275 9.49 18.02 1.74
CA LYS A 275 10.84 18.46 2.17
C LYS A 275 11.60 17.39 2.98
N ALA A 276 10.90 16.34 3.40
CA ALA A 276 11.46 15.13 4.01
C ALA A 276 11.50 13.95 3.04
N GLU A 277 11.61 14.19 1.74
CA GLU A 277 11.58 13.19 0.65
C GLU A 277 10.31 12.30 0.63
N SER A 278 9.21 12.75 1.23
CA SER A 278 7.98 11.99 1.35
C SER A 278 7.11 12.05 0.10
N GLY A 279 6.50 10.90 -0.23
CA GLY A 279 5.32 10.81 -1.07
C GLY A 279 4.06 10.52 -0.24
N LEU A 280 2.93 10.34 -0.91
CA LEU A 280 1.65 10.02 -0.25
C LEU A 280 1.64 8.63 0.37
N THR A 281 2.26 7.65 -0.28
CA THR A 281 2.27 6.26 0.21
C THR A 281 3.06 6.10 1.49
N CYS A 282 4.09 6.94 1.72
CA CYS A 282 4.99 6.85 2.87
C CYS A 282 4.28 6.97 4.22
N SER A 283 3.16 7.71 4.26
CA SER A 283 2.47 8.11 5.49
C SER A 283 1.50 7.05 6.03
N SER A 284 1.31 5.91 5.34
CA SER A 284 0.40 4.85 5.81
C SER A 284 0.76 3.46 5.35
N LEU A 285 0.40 2.46 6.16
CA LEU A 285 0.29 1.06 5.78
C LEU A 285 -1.18 0.70 5.61
N LEU A 286 -1.58 0.36 4.38
CA LEU A 286 -2.94 0.00 4.02
C LEU A 286 -3.09 -1.52 3.91
N PHE A 287 -4.08 -2.09 4.60
CA PHE A 287 -4.39 -3.52 4.54
C PHE A 287 -5.84 -3.80 4.95
N GLU A 288 -6.38 -4.92 4.52
CA GLU A 288 -7.68 -5.38 4.98
C GLU A 288 -7.57 -6.01 6.37
N SER A 289 -8.44 -5.62 7.30
CA SER A 289 -8.57 -6.23 8.63
C SER A 289 -10.00 -6.69 8.88
N SER A 290 -10.18 -7.64 9.80
CA SER A 290 -11.52 -8.00 10.29
C SER A 290 -12.09 -6.81 11.07
N ALA A 291 -13.36 -6.46 10.83
CA ALA A 291 -14.06 -5.52 11.69
C ALA A 291 -14.08 -6.11 13.10
N SER A 292 -13.50 -5.39 14.06
CA SER A 292 -13.48 -5.76 15.49
C SER A 292 -14.83 -5.56 16.16
#